data_872f797ef86f7c52a6a7e8512834c7ff
#
_entry.id   872f797ef86f7c52a6a7e8512834c7ff
#
_cell.length_a   1.000
_cell.length_b   1.000
_cell.length_c   1.000
_cell.angle_alpha   90.00
_cell.angle_beta   90.00
_cell.angle_gamma   90.00
#
_symmetry.space_group_name_H-M   'P 1'
#
loop_
_entity.id
_entity.type
_entity.pdbx_description
1 polymer ?
#
loop_
_entity_poly.entity_id
_entity_poly.type
_entity_poly.pdbx_seq_one_letter_code
_entity_poly.pdbx_strand_id
1 'polypeptide(L)'
;MPARVWILWFLFLVRGAFYCSLLPLWEGWDEYAHVAWLQHWIQTGTLPRGTDGISREIDESLRLAPLPAELRWMGPPYLTYEQWWALPEADRAQRRTALHTIPPGWASQPGARKFDSYEAQQPPLYYWLLSVPARAALRWPLAERVLLLRWLSLLLASLSLPFTWLAARETLPEKLRLIPVALLAVAPGFAIDVSRVANDALLIPAAAALLWLLARRKASAAAAGVTLGIALLAKASALVFLPAIALLWFRKARRELAVALLLGVAMGGWWYVGNLLAGRSLTGWILDKGTLYTFAGITRINWLSALDVEAKSFIWFGGWSFLTLKSWMYRVPEALAIFALAGLILRRPARLATPWAVTLWAVLAFAWGILAYYAAQGVPNLPGWYLWPFAPALGILLTAGLARGARLLIIALALLDLYGAAAVMAPYYAGLLPHNHAGIALLPQALTRLEIGWLVFLAWVVATLAIPIMLLTPDPLS
;
A
#
# COMPACT_ATOMS: atom_id res chain seq x y z
N MET A 1 -8.82 -22.16 9.93
CA MET A 1 -7.74 -21.93 8.94
C MET A 1 -6.59 -22.88 9.22
N PRO A 2 -5.87 -23.40 8.19
CA PRO A 2 -4.68 -24.22 8.38
C PRO A 2 -3.55 -23.46 9.09
N ALA A 3 -2.72 -24.16 9.86
CA ALA A 3 -1.56 -23.57 10.56
C ALA A 3 -0.62 -22.81 9.60
N ARG A 4 -0.41 -23.32 8.38
CA ARG A 4 0.41 -22.69 7.35
C ARG A 4 -0.02 -21.27 6.98
N VAL A 5 -1.32 -20.93 7.07
CA VAL A 5 -1.79 -19.54 6.82
C VAL A 5 -1.31 -18.61 7.91
N TRP A 6 -1.35 -19.05 9.17
CA TRP A 6 -0.87 -18.29 10.32
C TRP A 6 0.65 -18.14 10.32
N ILE A 7 1.38 -19.16 9.85
CA ILE A 7 2.83 -19.05 9.65
C ILE A 7 3.14 -18.01 8.58
N LEU A 8 2.47 -18.04 7.41
CA LEU A 8 2.64 -17.01 6.37
C LEU A 8 2.29 -15.61 6.88
N TRP A 9 1.24 -15.49 7.67
CA TRP A 9 0.85 -14.23 8.30
C TRP A 9 1.95 -13.72 9.25
N PHE A 10 2.50 -14.58 10.08
CA PHE A 10 3.60 -14.22 10.99
C PHE A 10 4.87 -13.82 10.21
N LEU A 11 5.26 -14.60 9.20
CA LEU A 11 6.42 -14.29 8.34
C LEU A 11 6.24 -12.95 7.63
N PHE A 12 5.03 -12.65 7.19
CA PHE A 12 4.71 -11.33 6.63
C PHE A 12 4.89 -10.20 7.64
N LEU A 13 4.44 -10.37 8.88
CA LEU A 13 4.63 -9.38 9.93
C LEU A 13 6.12 -9.14 10.24
N VAL A 14 6.92 -10.21 10.29
CA VAL A 14 8.39 -10.08 10.48
C VAL A 14 9.01 -9.27 9.33
N ARG A 15 8.60 -9.54 8.08
CA ARG A 15 9.09 -8.79 6.91
C ARG A 15 8.67 -7.33 6.94
N GLY A 16 7.40 -7.07 7.23
CA GLY A 16 6.88 -5.70 7.34
C GLY A 16 7.54 -4.93 8.48
N ALA A 17 7.82 -5.58 9.62
CA ALA A 17 8.54 -5.00 10.75
C ALA A 17 9.93 -4.47 10.35
N PHE A 18 10.66 -5.25 9.56
CA PHE A 18 11.94 -4.81 9.01
C PHE A 18 11.76 -3.55 8.16
N TYR A 19 10.76 -3.50 7.27
CA TYR A 19 10.50 -2.32 6.45
C TYR A 19 10.04 -1.10 7.26
N CYS A 20 9.23 -1.30 8.32
CA CYS A 20 8.89 -0.21 9.24
C CYS A 20 10.13 0.45 9.85
N SER A 21 11.19 -0.36 10.10
CA SER A 21 12.47 0.11 10.66
C SER A 21 13.44 0.61 9.60
N LEU A 22 13.42 0.03 8.38
CA LEU A 22 14.31 0.40 7.29
C LEU A 22 13.96 1.74 6.66
N LEU A 23 12.67 2.03 6.52
CA LEU A 23 12.20 3.28 5.93
C LEU A 23 12.47 4.45 6.87
N PRO A 24 13.31 5.43 6.50
CA PRO A 24 13.50 6.65 7.26
C PRO A 24 12.18 7.39 7.51
N LEU A 25 12.18 8.30 8.44
CA LEU A 25 11.02 9.16 8.69
C LEU A 25 10.64 9.91 7.41
N TRP A 26 9.36 9.87 7.05
CA TRP A 26 8.76 10.48 5.86
C TRP A 26 9.19 9.87 4.51
N GLU A 27 9.82 8.70 4.52
CA GLU A 27 10.11 7.96 3.28
C GLU A 27 8.85 7.23 2.73
N GLY A 28 7.84 7.01 3.55
CA GLY A 28 6.54 6.53 3.08
C GLY A 28 5.85 7.59 2.22
N TRP A 29 5.22 7.18 1.09
CA TRP A 29 4.44 8.10 0.26
C TRP A 29 3.39 8.81 1.09
N ASP A 30 3.35 10.12 0.99
CA ASP A 30 2.33 10.97 1.64
C ASP A 30 2.24 10.81 3.16
N GLU A 31 3.20 10.09 3.78
CA GLU A 31 3.14 9.70 5.18
C GLU A 31 3.00 10.89 6.13
N TYR A 32 3.76 11.98 5.88
CA TYR A 32 3.64 13.18 6.70
C TYR A 32 2.23 13.82 6.63
N ALA A 33 1.59 13.75 5.46
CA ALA A 33 0.26 14.30 5.26
C ALA A 33 -0.83 13.42 5.91
N HIS A 34 -0.67 12.09 5.88
CA HIS A 34 -1.53 11.17 6.64
C HIS A 34 -1.38 11.39 8.16
N VAL A 35 -0.16 11.62 8.65
CA VAL A 35 0.08 11.95 10.06
C VAL A 35 -0.50 13.34 10.39
N ALA A 36 -0.40 14.32 9.49
CA ALA A 36 -1.01 15.64 9.67
C ALA A 36 -2.54 15.54 9.79
N TRP A 37 -3.19 14.73 8.95
CA TRP A 37 -4.62 14.45 9.04
C TRP A 37 -5.00 13.94 10.44
N LEU A 38 -4.25 12.93 10.90
CA LEU A 38 -4.46 12.31 12.22
C LEU A 38 -4.24 13.29 13.36
N GLN A 39 -3.19 14.11 13.32
CA GLN A 39 -2.93 15.15 14.32
C GLN A 39 -4.04 16.18 14.36
N HIS A 40 -4.51 16.66 13.21
CA HIS A 40 -5.61 17.61 13.13
C HIS A 40 -6.85 17.06 13.84
N TRP A 41 -7.26 15.83 13.53
CA TRP A 41 -8.41 15.18 14.17
C TRP A 41 -8.23 15.03 15.68
N ILE A 42 -7.05 14.61 16.14
CA ILE A 42 -6.77 14.42 17.56
C ILE A 42 -6.86 15.75 18.33
N GLN A 43 -6.39 16.83 17.73
CA GLN A 43 -6.31 18.14 18.39
C GLN A 43 -7.63 18.92 18.33
N THR A 44 -8.37 18.82 17.25
CA THR A 44 -9.55 19.67 17.00
C THR A 44 -10.87 18.93 17.13
N GLY A 45 -10.88 17.60 16.95
CA GLY A 45 -12.11 16.80 16.82
C GLY A 45 -12.89 17.07 15.53
N THR A 46 -12.32 17.83 14.59
CA THR A 46 -12.93 18.17 13.30
C THR A 46 -12.21 17.53 12.14
N LEU A 47 -12.93 17.32 11.04
CA LEU A 47 -12.32 16.82 9.79
C LEU A 47 -11.41 17.90 9.18
N PRO A 48 -10.19 17.54 8.75
CA PRO A 48 -9.29 18.52 8.15
C PRO A 48 -9.82 19.04 6.82
N ARG A 49 -9.44 20.28 6.51
CA ARG A 49 -9.67 20.93 5.21
C ARG A 49 -8.32 21.10 4.50
N GLY A 50 -8.34 21.21 3.17
CA GLY A 50 -7.10 21.42 2.41
C GLY A 50 -6.28 22.61 2.90
N THR A 51 -6.94 23.67 3.40
CA THR A 51 -6.32 24.89 3.90
C THR A 51 -5.74 24.82 5.31
N ASP A 52 -5.98 23.73 6.07
CA ASP A 52 -5.57 23.65 7.47
C ASP A 52 -4.05 23.45 7.64
N GLY A 53 -3.37 23.01 6.57
CA GLY A 53 -1.93 22.87 6.57
C GLY A 53 -1.42 21.70 7.40
N ILE A 54 -0.14 21.78 7.78
CA ILE A 54 0.52 20.81 8.67
C ILE A 54 0.85 21.45 10.01
N SER A 55 1.03 20.63 11.03
CA SER A 55 1.44 21.13 12.35
C SER A 55 2.88 21.61 12.36
N ARG A 56 3.22 22.47 13.34
CA ARG A 56 4.60 22.92 13.60
C ARG A 56 5.53 21.75 13.90
N GLU A 57 5.04 20.71 14.54
CA GLU A 57 5.83 19.50 14.82
C GLU A 57 6.26 18.79 13.53
N ILE A 58 5.33 18.57 12.60
CA ILE A 58 5.65 17.97 11.30
C ILE A 58 6.54 18.90 10.49
N ASP A 59 6.24 20.19 10.44
CA ASP A 59 7.01 21.19 9.70
C ASP A 59 8.48 21.23 10.15
N GLU A 60 8.73 21.22 11.45
CA GLU A 60 10.09 21.20 12.00
C GLU A 60 10.77 19.84 11.78
N SER A 61 10.04 18.73 11.88
CA SER A 61 10.62 17.42 11.60
C SER A 61 11.07 17.25 10.16
N LEU A 62 10.32 17.80 9.19
CA LEU A 62 10.71 17.85 7.78
C LEU A 62 12.01 18.65 7.57
N ARG A 63 12.27 19.66 8.40
CA ARG A 63 13.49 20.46 8.35
C ARG A 63 14.71 19.76 8.97
N LEU A 64 14.46 18.91 9.98
CA LEU A 64 15.52 18.25 10.75
C LEU A 64 15.94 16.91 10.19
N ALA A 65 14.99 16.12 9.66
CA ALA A 65 15.25 14.79 9.10
C ALA A 65 15.82 14.86 7.67
N PRO A 66 16.55 13.81 7.21
CA PRO A 66 16.81 13.65 5.79
C PRO A 66 15.53 13.25 5.07
N LEU A 67 15.32 13.75 3.85
CA LEU A 67 14.10 13.54 3.09
C LEU A 67 14.37 12.93 1.71
N PRO A 68 13.36 12.23 1.16
CA PRO A 68 13.37 11.82 -0.24
C PRO A 68 13.61 13.02 -1.17
N ALA A 69 14.36 12.81 -2.24
CA ALA A 69 14.66 13.86 -3.21
C ALA A 69 13.38 14.46 -3.83
N GLU A 70 12.30 13.68 -3.88
CA GLU A 70 10.99 14.10 -4.41
C GLU A 70 10.33 15.21 -3.57
N LEU A 71 10.70 15.33 -2.30
CA LEU A 71 10.18 16.40 -1.44
C LEU A 71 10.93 17.73 -1.58
N ARG A 72 11.85 17.88 -2.54
CA ARG A 72 12.57 19.15 -2.80
C ARG A 72 11.65 20.33 -3.11
N TRP A 73 10.49 20.06 -3.68
CA TRP A 73 9.50 21.11 -3.97
C TRP A 73 8.99 21.82 -2.71
N MET A 74 9.17 21.20 -1.55
CA MET A 74 8.84 21.83 -0.27
C MET A 74 9.76 23.02 0.09
N GLY A 75 10.87 23.22 -0.64
CA GLY A 75 11.81 24.33 -0.48
C GLY A 75 12.87 24.11 0.61
N PRO A 76 14.00 24.87 0.58
CA PRO A 76 15.06 24.74 1.56
C PRO A 76 14.59 25.13 2.98
N PRO A 77 15.23 24.60 4.03
CA PRO A 77 16.52 23.91 4.04
C PRO A 77 16.41 22.37 4.18
N TYR A 78 15.86 21.68 3.21
CA TYR A 78 15.77 20.22 3.26
C TYR A 78 17.08 19.57 2.82
N LEU A 79 17.41 18.45 3.47
CA LEU A 79 18.57 17.64 3.16
C LEU A 79 18.12 16.31 2.55
N THR A 80 18.68 15.96 1.40
CA THR A 80 18.60 14.59 0.89
C THR A 80 19.44 13.65 1.74
N TYR A 81 19.30 12.33 1.57
CA TYR A 81 20.13 11.36 2.31
C TYR A 81 21.62 11.59 2.05
N GLU A 82 22.03 11.87 0.82
CA GLU A 82 23.42 12.17 0.46
C GLU A 82 23.94 13.41 1.20
N GLN A 83 23.17 14.49 1.18
CA GLN A 83 23.51 15.75 1.88
C GLN A 83 23.55 15.55 3.40
N TRP A 84 22.62 14.79 3.95
CA TRP A 84 22.60 14.46 5.37
C TRP A 84 23.88 13.75 5.82
N TRP A 85 24.29 12.72 5.07
CA TRP A 85 25.47 11.94 5.41
C TRP A 85 26.79 12.67 5.11
N ALA A 86 26.76 13.72 4.29
CA ALA A 86 27.89 14.61 4.07
C ALA A 86 28.10 15.63 5.20
N LEU A 87 27.10 15.83 6.09
CA LEU A 87 27.27 16.70 7.26
C LEU A 87 28.28 16.10 8.23
N PRO A 88 29.02 16.98 9.00
CA PRO A 88 29.79 16.54 10.17
C PRO A 88 28.94 15.75 11.16
N GLU A 89 29.55 14.77 11.85
CA GLU A 89 28.81 13.94 12.83
C GLU A 89 28.16 14.80 13.94
N ALA A 90 28.84 15.85 14.39
CA ALA A 90 28.29 16.76 15.39
C ALA A 90 26.97 17.42 14.94
N ASP A 91 26.89 17.84 13.65
CA ASP A 91 25.70 18.47 13.10
C ASP A 91 24.56 17.46 12.97
N ARG A 92 24.87 16.21 12.54
CA ARG A 92 23.87 15.14 12.50
C ARG A 92 23.35 14.79 13.89
N ALA A 93 24.26 14.67 14.87
CA ALA A 93 23.88 14.39 16.25
C ALA A 93 23.00 15.51 16.83
N GLN A 94 23.35 16.77 16.58
CA GLN A 94 22.52 17.92 16.99
C GLN A 94 21.14 17.86 16.37
N ARG A 95 21.03 17.57 15.06
CA ARG A 95 19.73 17.46 14.38
C ARG A 95 18.91 16.28 14.88
N ARG A 96 19.53 15.10 15.14
CA ARG A 96 18.85 13.94 15.74
C ARG A 96 18.30 14.29 17.13
N THR A 97 19.11 14.93 17.97
CA THR A 97 18.66 15.39 19.27
C THR A 97 17.51 16.38 19.16
N ALA A 98 17.62 17.37 18.28
CA ALA A 98 16.56 18.35 18.04
C ALA A 98 15.26 17.68 17.56
N LEU A 99 15.34 16.71 16.65
CA LEU A 99 14.20 15.93 16.15
C LEU A 99 13.53 15.13 17.29
N HIS A 100 14.34 14.48 18.13
CA HIS A 100 13.83 13.67 19.26
C HIS A 100 13.20 14.55 20.36
N THR A 101 13.66 15.77 20.52
CA THR A 101 13.19 16.71 21.56
C THR A 101 12.17 17.72 21.07
N ILE A 102 11.62 17.56 19.85
CA ILE A 102 10.51 18.41 19.40
C ILE A 102 9.38 18.37 20.44
N PRO A 103 8.93 19.51 20.95
CA PRO A 103 7.89 19.54 21.98
C PRO A 103 6.58 18.93 21.47
N PRO A 104 5.97 17.95 22.16
CA PRO A 104 4.70 17.35 21.73
C PRO A 104 3.56 18.37 21.59
N GLY A 105 3.60 19.50 22.32
CA GLY A 105 2.64 20.59 22.21
C GLY A 105 2.66 21.30 20.85
N TRP A 106 3.71 21.12 20.04
CA TRP A 106 3.76 21.68 18.68
C TRP A 106 2.84 20.95 17.69
N ALA A 107 2.35 19.78 18.04
CA ALA A 107 1.32 19.06 17.26
C ALA A 107 0.01 19.85 17.14
N SER A 108 -0.30 20.76 18.09
CA SER A 108 -1.47 21.63 18.07
C SER A 108 -1.22 23.03 17.50
N GLN A 109 0.02 23.35 17.15
CA GLN A 109 0.40 24.65 16.59
C GLN A 109 0.49 24.54 15.06
N PRO A 110 0.05 25.58 14.32
CA PRO A 110 0.20 25.59 12.87
C PRO A 110 1.69 25.67 12.49
N GLY A 111 2.07 25.00 11.42
CA GLY A 111 3.40 25.09 10.84
C GLY A 111 3.69 26.52 10.31
N ALA A 112 4.97 26.86 10.26
CA ALA A 112 5.39 28.17 9.75
C ALA A 112 5.16 28.28 8.24
N ARG A 113 5.17 27.15 7.53
CA ARG A 113 4.96 27.09 6.08
C ARG A 113 3.52 26.75 5.74
N LYS A 114 2.98 27.40 4.74
CA LYS A 114 1.64 27.13 4.22
C LYS A 114 1.72 25.94 3.26
N PHE A 115 1.64 24.75 3.80
CA PHE A 115 1.40 23.56 2.99
C PHE A 115 -0.09 23.26 2.98
N ASP A 116 -0.63 22.94 1.83
CA ASP A 116 -1.98 22.41 1.75
C ASP A 116 -2.01 21.01 2.36
N SER A 117 -3.02 20.74 3.19
CA SER A 117 -3.31 19.40 3.69
C SER A 117 -3.99 18.59 2.58
N TYR A 118 -3.20 18.16 1.57
CA TYR A 118 -3.77 17.52 0.38
C TYR A 118 -4.43 16.18 0.67
N GLU A 119 -4.04 15.48 1.75
CA GLU A 119 -4.71 14.27 2.22
C GLU A 119 -6.01 14.54 3.01
N ALA A 120 -6.39 15.80 3.21
CA ALA A 120 -7.67 16.17 3.84
C ALA A 120 -8.90 15.63 3.09
N GLN A 121 -8.75 15.26 1.84
CA GLN A 121 -9.76 14.64 0.99
C GLN A 121 -10.04 13.16 1.34
N GLN A 122 -9.18 12.50 2.11
CA GLN A 122 -9.32 11.09 2.41
C GLN A 122 -10.48 10.81 3.37
N PRO A 123 -11.22 9.72 3.15
CA PRO A 123 -12.29 9.29 4.07
C PRO A 123 -11.73 8.97 5.47
N PRO A 124 -12.53 9.16 6.55
CA PRO A 124 -12.01 9.32 7.90
C PRO A 124 -11.73 8.02 8.67
N LEU A 125 -12.25 6.85 8.27
CA LEU A 125 -12.31 5.68 9.14
C LEU A 125 -10.93 5.17 9.59
N TYR A 126 -9.95 5.15 8.69
CA TYR A 126 -8.59 4.75 9.03
C TYR A 126 -8.00 5.65 10.12
N TYR A 127 -8.17 6.95 9.98
CA TYR A 127 -7.65 7.92 10.95
C TYR A 127 -8.38 7.88 12.29
N TRP A 128 -9.69 7.66 12.26
CA TRP A 128 -10.46 7.47 13.51
C TRP A 128 -9.97 6.25 14.29
N LEU A 129 -9.71 5.14 13.61
CA LEU A 129 -9.17 3.93 14.24
C LEU A 129 -7.78 4.19 14.85
N LEU A 130 -6.89 4.84 14.12
CA LEU A 130 -5.54 5.11 14.59
C LEU A 130 -5.48 6.29 15.60
N SER A 131 -6.51 7.12 15.70
CA SER A 131 -6.53 8.23 16.65
C SER A 131 -6.48 7.77 18.09
N VAL A 132 -7.02 6.59 18.41
CA VAL A 132 -7.02 6.05 19.77
C VAL A 132 -5.61 5.76 20.27
N PRO A 133 -4.81 4.88 19.61
CA PRO A 133 -3.43 4.63 20.02
C PRO A 133 -2.53 5.86 19.84
N ALA A 134 -2.77 6.70 18.84
CA ALA A 134 -2.02 7.92 18.64
C ALA A 134 -2.20 8.93 19.79
N ARG A 135 -3.42 9.05 20.35
CA ARG A 135 -3.67 9.86 21.55
C ARG A 135 -2.91 9.34 22.76
N ALA A 136 -2.86 8.02 22.95
CA ALA A 136 -2.11 7.43 24.05
C ALA A 136 -0.60 7.71 23.95
N ALA A 137 -0.08 7.81 22.72
CA ALA A 137 1.33 8.06 22.43
C ALA A 137 1.68 9.56 22.24
N LEU A 138 0.78 10.51 22.49
CA LEU A 138 1.02 11.95 22.22
C LEU A 138 2.28 12.52 22.87
N ARG A 139 2.70 11.96 24.02
CA ARG A 139 3.90 12.41 24.73
C ARG A 139 5.20 11.78 24.22
N TRP A 140 5.11 10.80 23.34
CA TRP A 140 6.29 10.15 22.74
C TRP A 140 6.93 11.09 21.72
N PRO A 141 8.23 10.95 21.46
CA PRO A 141 8.87 11.61 20.31
C PRO A 141 8.16 11.30 19.00
N LEU A 142 8.15 12.24 18.06
CA LEU A 142 7.41 12.10 16.81
C LEU A 142 7.81 10.85 16.02
N ALA A 143 9.11 10.56 15.91
CA ALA A 143 9.59 9.40 15.16
C ALA A 143 9.07 8.07 15.73
N GLU A 144 9.02 7.94 17.06
CA GLU A 144 8.49 6.76 17.75
C GLU A 144 6.98 6.62 17.54
N ARG A 145 6.24 7.74 17.54
CA ARG A 145 4.79 7.74 17.21
C ARG A 145 4.55 7.31 15.78
N VAL A 146 5.34 7.79 14.83
CA VAL A 146 5.22 7.37 13.43
C VAL A 146 5.54 5.88 13.30
N LEU A 147 6.58 5.40 13.98
CA LEU A 147 6.89 3.97 14.00
C LEU A 147 5.75 3.11 14.58
N LEU A 148 5.14 3.53 15.69
CA LEU A 148 3.94 2.88 16.24
C LEU A 148 2.80 2.83 15.21
N LEU A 149 2.54 3.94 14.53
CA LEU A 149 1.49 4.03 13.51
C LEU A 149 1.77 3.16 12.28
N ARG A 150 3.05 3.03 11.87
CA ARG A 150 3.48 2.08 10.84
C ARG A 150 3.19 0.64 11.25
N TRP A 151 3.53 0.24 12.48
CA TRP A 151 3.24 -1.08 13.02
C TRP A 151 1.74 -1.39 13.05
N LEU A 152 0.92 -0.44 13.45
CA LEU A 152 -0.53 -0.59 13.47
C LEU A 152 -1.10 -0.68 12.05
N SER A 153 -0.58 0.09 11.11
CA SER A 153 -0.93 0.00 9.69
C SER A 153 -0.57 -1.37 9.11
N LEU A 154 0.65 -1.86 9.39
CA LEU A 154 1.09 -3.20 9.00
C LEU A 154 0.17 -4.30 9.58
N LEU A 155 -0.18 -4.19 10.85
CA LEU A 155 -1.08 -5.14 11.51
C LEU A 155 -2.46 -5.15 10.86
N LEU A 156 -3.04 -3.99 10.57
CA LEU A 156 -4.31 -3.87 9.86
C LEU A 156 -4.22 -4.51 8.46
N ALA A 157 -3.22 -4.13 7.67
CA ALA A 157 -3.03 -4.63 6.31
C ALA A 157 -2.81 -6.15 6.28
N SER A 158 -2.14 -6.72 7.29
CA SER A 158 -1.86 -8.15 7.40
C SER A 158 -3.11 -9.02 7.42
N LEU A 159 -4.26 -8.48 7.85
CA LEU A 159 -5.55 -9.17 7.81
C LEU A 159 -6.00 -9.54 6.39
N SER A 160 -5.39 -8.93 5.38
CA SER A 160 -5.63 -9.31 3.98
C SER A 160 -5.20 -10.76 3.67
N LEU A 161 -4.19 -11.30 4.35
CA LEU A 161 -3.70 -12.66 4.13
C LEU A 161 -4.75 -13.73 4.48
N PRO A 162 -5.34 -13.74 5.70
CA PRO A 162 -6.40 -14.68 6.02
C PRO A 162 -7.63 -14.53 5.13
N PHE A 163 -8.03 -13.31 4.75
CA PHE A 163 -9.13 -13.11 3.81
C PHE A 163 -8.80 -13.58 2.38
N THR A 164 -7.55 -13.43 1.94
CA THR A 164 -7.07 -14.00 0.67
C THR A 164 -7.18 -15.52 0.66
N TRP A 165 -6.80 -16.19 1.77
CA TRP A 165 -6.97 -17.63 1.88
C TRP A 165 -8.46 -18.03 1.84
N LEU A 166 -9.33 -17.32 2.56
CA LEU A 166 -10.76 -17.56 2.53
C LEU A 166 -11.34 -17.43 1.12
N ALA A 167 -10.93 -16.41 0.35
CA ALA A 167 -11.33 -16.24 -1.04
C ALA A 167 -10.76 -17.35 -1.95
N ALA A 168 -9.50 -17.72 -1.76
CA ALA A 168 -8.85 -18.81 -2.50
C ALA A 168 -9.53 -20.16 -2.25
N ARG A 169 -10.01 -20.40 -1.03
CA ARG A 169 -10.76 -21.61 -0.68
C ARG A 169 -12.05 -21.76 -1.49
N GLU A 170 -12.74 -20.66 -1.75
CA GLU A 170 -13.98 -20.67 -2.54
C GLU A 170 -13.74 -20.85 -4.06
N THR A 171 -12.52 -20.48 -4.53
CA THR A 171 -12.24 -20.28 -5.97
C THR A 171 -11.22 -21.24 -6.56
N LEU A 172 -10.28 -21.75 -5.75
CA LEU A 172 -9.17 -22.58 -6.22
C LEU A 172 -9.25 -24.03 -5.72
N PRO A 173 -8.69 -24.99 -6.47
CA PRO A 173 -8.44 -26.34 -5.99
C PRO A 173 -7.57 -26.33 -4.73
N GLU A 174 -7.77 -27.31 -3.85
CA GLU A 174 -7.12 -27.38 -2.54
C GLU A 174 -5.60 -27.20 -2.59
N LYS A 175 -4.94 -27.90 -3.51
CA LYS A 175 -3.48 -27.86 -3.70
C LYS A 175 -2.91 -26.48 -4.10
N LEU A 176 -3.77 -25.54 -4.49
CA LEU A 176 -3.36 -24.19 -4.94
C LEU A 176 -3.76 -23.08 -3.97
N ARG A 177 -4.59 -23.36 -2.96
CA ARG A 177 -5.21 -22.34 -2.08
C ARG A 177 -4.21 -21.51 -1.26
N LEU A 178 -3.06 -22.10 -0.94
CA LEU A 178 -2.04 -21.43 -0.14
C LEU A 178 -1.17 -20.47 -0.98
N ILE A 179 -1.08 -20.71 -2.28
CA ILE A 179 -0.20 -19.95 -3.19
C ILE A 179 -0.54 -18.45 -3.24
N PRO A 180 -1.82 -18.01 -3.36
CA PRO A 180 -2.14 -16.58 -3.36
C PRO A 180 -1.75 -15.88 -2.06
N VAL A 181 -1.87 -16.59 -0.92
CA VAL A 181 -1.46 -16.06 0.39
C VAL A 181 0.05 -15.89 0.44
N ALA A 182 0.81 -16.86 -0.05
CA ALA A 182 2.26 -16.79 -0.11
C ALA A 182 2.75 -15.71 -1.11
N LEU A 183 2.07 -15.53 -2.26
CA LEU A 183 2.34 -14.43 -3.19
C LEU A 183 2.20 -13.07 -2.50
N LEU A 184 1.10 -12.88 -1.76
CA LEU A 184 0.88 -11.65 -1.03
C LEU A 184 1.90 -11.48 0.10
N ALA A 185 2.18 -12.56 0.84
CA ALA A 185 3.15 -12.54 1.94
C ALA A 185 4.58 -12.23 1.49
N VAL A 186 4.99 -12.65 0.28
CA VAL A 186 6.34 -12.45 -0.24
C VAL A 186 6.48 -11.16 -1.07
N ALA A 187 5.38 -10.61 -1.60
CA ALA A 187 5.41 -9.44 -2.49
C ALA A 187 6.14 -8.26 -1.84
N PRO A 188 7.30 -7.82 -2.38
CA PRO A 188 8.08 -6.77 -1.75
C PRO A 188 7.38 -5.41 -1.84
N GLY A 189 6.80 -5.06 -2.99
CA GLY A 189 6.05 -3.82 -3.15
C GLY A 189 4.90 -3.72 -2.15
N PHE A 190 4.21 -4.83 -1.85
CA PHE A 190 3.17 -4.86 -0.82
C PHE A 190 3.73 -4.62 0.58
N ALA A 191 4.81 -5.32 0.95
CA ALA A 191 5.43 -5.15 2.26
C ALA A 191 5.92 -3.71 2.48
N ILE A 192 6.52 -3.07 1.47
CA ILE A 192 6.97 -1.68 1.51
C ILE A 192 5.75 -0.74 1.65
N ASP A 193 4.71 -0.92 0.83
CA ASP A 193 3.53 -0.04 0.82
C ASP A 193 2.81 -0.01 2.17
N VAL A 194 2.61 -1.16 2.82
CA VAL A 194 1.88 -1.24 4.09
C VAL A 194 2.72 -0.98 5.34
N SER A 195 4.03 -0.76 5.17
CA SER A 195 4.95 -0.40 6.25
C SER A 195 5.07 1.11 6.48
N ARG A 196 4.13 1.88 5.98
CA ARG A 196 3.98 3.32 6.15
C ARG A 196 2.62 3.67 6.76
N VAL A 197 2.47 4.89 7.21
CA VAL A 197 1.17 5.41 7.69
C VAL A 197 0.35 5.84 6.48
N ALA A 198 -0.61 4.99 6.07
CA ALA A 198 -1.53 5.30 4.97
C ALA A 198 -2.83 4.50 5.07
N ASN A 199 -3.91 5.07 4.56
CA ASN A 199 -5.25 4.48 4.61
C ASN A 199 -5.42 3.23 3.73
N ASP A 200 -4.48 2.93 2.85
CA ASP A 200 -4.37 1.65 2.15
C ASP A 200 -4.35 0.46 3.11
N ALA A 201 -3.74 0.63 4.28
CA ALA A 201 -3.66 -0.38 5.32
C ALA A 201 -5.03 -0.88 5.81
N LEU A 202 -6.09 -0.08 5.73
CA LEU A 202 -7.46 -0.48 6.03
C LEU A 202 -8.22 -0.93 4.77
N LEU A 203 -7.99 -0.27 3.64
CA LEU A 203 -8.68 -0.61 2.40
C LEU A 203 -8.35 -2.01 1.91
N ILE A 204 -7.07 -2.41 1.95
CA ILE A 204 -6.60 -3.71 1.43
C ILE A 204 -7.30 -4.90 2.12
N PRO A 205 -7.34 -5.00 3.45
CA PRO A 205 -8.06 -6.09 4.11
C PRO A 205 -9.59 -5.99 3.91
N ALA A 206 -10.17 -4.80 3.85
CA ALA A 206 -11.58 -4.62 3.56
C ALA A 206 -11.92 -5.11 2.14
N ALA A 207 -11.09 -4.80 1.15
CA ALA A 207 -11.22 -5.30 -0.22
C ALA A 207 -11.08 -6.84 -0.28
N ALA A 208 -10.11 -7.41 0.41
CA ALA A 208 -9.92 -8.87 0.49
C ALA A 208 -11.13 -9.56 1.13
N ALA A 209 -11.67 -9.00 2.21
CA ALA A 209 -12.87 -9.51 2.89
C ALA A 209 -14.11 -9.41 1.99
N LEU A 210 -14.28 -8.28 1.29
CA LEU A 210 -15.39 -8.07 0.36
C LEU A 210 -15.33 -9.09 -0.80
N LEU A 211 -14.16 -9.28 -1.41
CA LEU A 211 -13.97 -10.27 -2.47
C LEU A 211 -14.26 -11.69 -1.99
N TRP A 212 -13.84 -12.05 -0.78
CA TRP A 212 -14.21 -13.32 -0.17
C TRP A 212 -15.73 -13.48 0.00
N LEU A 213 -16.41 -12.46 0.56
CA LEU A 213 -17.86 -12.48 0.75
C LEU A 213 -18.60 -12.61 -0.58
N LEU A 214 -18.15 -11.92 -1.63
CA LEU A 214 -18.73 -12.01 -2.96
C LEU A 214 -18.48 -13.36 -3.64
N ALA A 215 -17.40 -14.06 -3.30
CA ALA A 215 -17.08 -15.39 -3.83
C ALA A 215 -17.98 -16.48 -3.24
N ARG A 216 -18.52 -16.28 -2.04
CA ARG A 216 -19.36 -17.29 -1.35
C ARG A 216 -20.71 -17.50 -2.04
N ARG A 217 -21.18 -18.75 -2.07
CA ARG A 217 -22.51 -19.08 -2.59
C ARG A 217 -23.65 -18.51 -1.73
N LYS A 218 -23.43 -18.47 -0.42
CA LYS A 218 -24.37 -17.91 0.57
C LYS A 218 -23.61 -16.84 1.37
N ALA A 219 -23.48 -15.65 0.78
CA ALA A 219 -22.91 -14.52 1.48
C ALA A 219 -24.00 -13.80 2.30
N SER A 220 -23.64 -13.31 3.48
CA SER A 220 -24.51 -12.40 4.22
C SER A 220 -24.49 -11.03 3.51
N ALA A 221 -25.65 -10.57 3.07
CA ALA A 221 -25.81 -9.25 2.47
C ALA A 221 -25.35 -8.14 3.45
N ALA A 222 -25.66 -8.31 4.75
CA ALA A 222 -25.26 -7.38 5.78
C ALA A 222 -23.73 -7.33 5.91
N ALA A 223 -23.05 -8.49 5.98
CA ALA A 223 -21.60 -8.53 6.06
C ALA A 223 -20.92 -7.90 4.83
N ALA A 224 -21.42 -8.19 3.62
CA ALA A 224 -20.91 -7.58 2.39
C ALA A 224 -21.14 -6.06 2.35
N GLY A 225 -22.33 -5.61 2.77
CA GLY A 225 -22.65 -4.18 2.83
C GLY A 225 -21.82 -3.42 3.87
N VAL A 226 -21.67 -3.97 5.08
CA VAL A 226 -20.82 -3.38 6.11
C VAL A 226 -19.36 -3.31 5.64
N THR A 227 -18.84 -4.39 5.04
CA THR A 227 -17.47 -4.41 4.52
C THR A 227 -17.27 -3.41 3.38
N LEU A 228 -18.27 -3.26 2.48
CA LEU A 228 -18.26 -2.21 1.45
C LEU A 228 -18.24 -0.81 2.07
N GLY A 229 -19.07 -0.57 3.10
CA GLY A 229 -19.10 0.71 3.83
C GLY A 229 -17.75 1.01 4.50
N ILE A 230 -17.11 0.02 5.12
CA ILE A 230 -15.74 0.14 5.66
C ILE A 230 -14.75 0.51 4.55
N ALA A 231 -14.79 -0.16 3.41
CA ALA A 231 -13.91 0.12 2.28
C ALA A 231 -14.11 1.55 1.75
N LEU A 232 -15.36 1.99 1.58
CA LEU A 232 -15.71 3.35 1.14
C LEU A 232 -15.21 4.41 2.13
N LEU A 233 -15.28 4.15 3.44
CA LEU A 233 -14.78 5.05 4.48
C LEU A 233 -13.26 4.94 4.70
N ALA A 234 -12.60 3.94 4.11
CA ALA A 234 -11.14 3.82 4.14
C ALA A 234 -10.48 4.67 3.04
N LYS A 235 -10.92 4.54 1.78
CA LYS A 235 -10.31 5.24 0.64
C LYS A 235 -11.26 5.33 -0.56
N ALA A 236 -11.15 6.43 -1.29
CA ALA A 236 -12.02 6.68 -2.46
C ALA A 236 -11.88 5.64 -3.59
N SER A 237 -10.74 4.96 -3.71
CA SER A 237 -10.56 3.87 -4.68
C SER A 237 -11.51 2.69 -4.46
N ALA A 238 -12.14 2.58 -3.28
CA ALA A 238 -13.21 1.60 -3.02
C ALA A 238 -14.48 1.83 -3.87
N LEU A 239 -14.67 3.02 -4.45
CA LEU A 239 -15.80 3.30 -5.35
C LEU A 239 -15.86 2.32 -6.52
N VAL A 240 -14.75 1.72 -6.94
CA VAL A 240 -14.72 0.71 -8.03
C VAL A 240 -15.53 -0.54 -7.69
N PHE A 241 -15.76 -0.84 -6.42
CA PHE A 241 -16.59 -1.98 -6.03
C PHE A 241 -18.08 -1.76 -6.29
N LEU A 242 -18.56 -0.51 -6.33
CA LEU A 242 -19.98 -0.21 -6.56
C LEU A 242 -20.44 -0.72 -7.93
N PRO A 243 -19.84 -0.29 -9.06
CA PRO A 243 -20.23 -0.80 -10.38
C PRO A 243 -19.92 -2.29 -10.53
N ALA A 244 -18.87 -2.83 -9.90
CA ALA A 244 -18.56 -4.25 -9.95
C ALA A 244 -19.65 -5.10 -9.29
N ILE A 245 -20.16 -4.69 -8.11
CA ILE A 245 -21.25 -5.38 -7.40
C ILE A 245 -22.57 -5.18 -8.16
N ALA A 246 -22.83 -3.99 -8.70
CA ALA A 246 -24.01 -3.73 -9.51
C ALA A 246 -24.05 -4.62 -10.76
N LEU A 247 -22.93 -4.78 -11.48
CA LEU A 247 -22.83 -5.67 -12.62
C LEU A 247 -23.10 -7.13 -12.24
N LEU A 248 -22.58 -7.57 -11.09
CA LEU A 248 -22.85 -8.89 -10.56
C LEU A 248 -24.32 -9.08 -10.19
N TRP A 249 -24.95 -8.06 -9.62
CA TRP A 249 -26.38 -8.05 -9.31
C TRP A 249 -27.24 -8.17 -10.56
N PHE A 250 -27.00 -7.37 -11.60
CA PHE A 250 -27.73 -7.44 -12.86
C PHE A 250 -27.65 -8.83 -13.51
N ARG A 251 -26.49 -9.52 -13.39
CA ARG A 251 -26.33 -10.87 -13.94
C ARG A 251 -27.01 -11.97 -13.14
N LYS A 252 -27.17 -11.80 -11.84
CA LYS A 252 -27.70 -12.83 -10.94
C LYS A 252 -29.06 -12.51 -10.34
N ALA A 253 -29.54 -11.27 -10.49
CA ALA A 253 -30.80 -10.75 -9.91
C ALA A 253 -30.98 -11.11 -8.42
N ARG A 254 -29.90 -11.09 -7.64
CA ARG A 254 -29.91 -11.47 -6.23
C ARG A 254 -30.26 -10.28 -5.36
N ARG A 255 -31.35 -10.39 -4.61
CA ARG A 255 -31.78 -9.37 -3.63
C ARG A 255 -30.67 -9.03 -2.65
N GLU A 256 -29.86 -10.00 -2.25
CA GLU A 256 -28.74 -9.83 -1.31
C GLU A 256 -27.68 -8.86 -1.81
N LEU A 257 -27.43 -8.79 -3.11
CA LEU A 257 -26.45 -7.84 -3.68
C LEU A 257 -26.98 -6.41 -3.65
N ALA A 258 -28.30 -6.22 -3.91
CA ALA A 258 -28.93 -4.91 -3.78
C ALA A 258 -28.90 -4.42 -2.33
N VAL A 259 -29.19 -5.30 -1.36
CA VAL A 259 -29.11 -4.97 0.07
C VAL A 259 -27.67 -4.62 0.47
N ALA A 260 -26.67 -5.36 -0.03
CA ALA A 260 -25.27 -5.06 0.24
C ALA A 260 -24.86 -3.68 -0.32
N LEU A 261 -25.27 -3.34 -1.54
CA LEU A 261 -25.02 -2.02 -2.14
C LEU A 261 -25.66 -0.91 -1.32
N LEU A 262 -26.97 -1.05 -1.02
CA LEU A 262 -27.71 -0.03 -0.26
C LEU A 262 -27.09 0.19 1.12
N LEU A 263 -26.76 -0.89 1.85
CA LEU A 263 -26.13 -0.79 3.17
C LEU A 263 -24.73 -0.19 3.09
N GLY A 264 -23.90 -0.59 2.12
CA GLY A 264 -22.58 -0.03 1.93
C GLY A 264 -22.61 1.46 1.61
N VAL A 265 -23.51 1.87 0.72
CA VAL A 265 -23.70 3.29 0.38
C VAL A 265 -24.28 4.06 1.57
N ALA A 266 -25.23 3.49 2.31
CA ALA A 266 -25.77 4.14 3.51
C ALA A 266 -24.68 4.38 4.57
N MET A 267 -23.75 3.41 4.75
CA MET A 267 -22.65 3.56 5.71
C MET A 267 -21.54 4.49 5.25
N GLY A 268 -21.10 4.38 3.99
CA GLY A 268 -19.91 5.07 3.49
C GLY A 268 -20.18 6.21 2.52
N GLY A 269 -21.38 6.27 1.93
CA GLY A 269 -21.72 7.22 0.88
C GLY A 269 -21.84 8.68 1.35
N TRP A 270 -22.14 8.89 2.63
CA TRP A 270 -22.27 10.24 3.20
C TRP A 270 -21.03 11.11 2.99
N TRP A 271 -19.82 10.50 3.01
CA TRP A 271 -18.55 11.20 2.75
C TRP A 271 -18.54 11.80 1.35
N TYR A 272 -18.91 11.01 0.36
CA TYR A 272 -18.92 11.40 -1.06
C TYR A 272 -20.02 12.39 -1.36
N VAL A 273 -21.21 12.19 -0.79
CA VAL A 273 -22.33 13.16 -0.88
C VAL A 273 -21.94 14.47 -0.23
N GLY A 274 -21.30 14.45 0.94
CA GLY A 274 -20.80 15.63 1.62
C GLY A 274 -19.79 16.43 0.78
N ASN A 275 -18.90 15.74 0.04
CA ASN A 275 -17.97 16.40 -0.89
C ASN A 275 -18.75 17.12 -2.02
N LEU A 276 -19.72 16.46 -2.63
CA LEU A 276 -20.54 17.08 -3.70
C LEU A 276 -21.33 18.27 -3.18
N LEU A 277 -21.96 18.16 -2.01
CA LEU A 277 -22.70 19.26 -1.39
C LEU A 277 -21.81 20.44 -1.02
N ALA A 278 -20.54 20.18 -0.73
CA ALA A 278 -19.51 21.20 -0.49
C ALA A 278 -18.91 21.78 -1.79
N GLY A 279 -19.43 21.43 -2.97
CA GLY A 279 -18.94 21.88 -4.27
C GLY A 279 -17.60 21.30 -4.68
N ARG A 280 -17.20 20.15 -4.07
CA ARG A 280 -15.96 19.42 -4.39
C ARG A 280 -16.23 18.31 -5.42
N SER A 281 -15.16 17.71 -5.95
CA SER A 281 -15.31 16.46 -6.70
C SER A 281 -15.87 15.35 -5.80
N LEU A 282 -16.42 14.30 -6.41
CA LEU A 282 -16.94 13.13 -5.68
C LEU A 282 -15.92 12.58 -4.66
N THR A 283 -14.66 12.50 -5.03
CA THR A 283 -13.57 12.00 -4.19
C THR A 283 -13.01 13.03 -3.22
N GLY A 284 -13.47 14.28 -3.26
CA GLY A 284 -12.95 15.39 -2.47
C GLY A 284 -11.67 16.01 -3.03
N TRP A 285 -11.13 15.46 -4.11
CA TRP A 285 -9.93 16.01 -4.76
C TRP A 285 -10.21 17.45 -5.19
N ILE A 286 -9.37 18.36 -4.73
CA ILE A 286 -9.41 19.76 -5.15
C ILE A 286 -8.76 19.80 -6.54
N LEU A 287 -9.60 19.83 -7.56
CA LEU A 287 -9.16 20.03 -8.93
C LEU A 287 -8.61 21.45 -9.06
N ASP A 288 -7.38 21.56 -9.49
CA ASP A 288 -6.87 22.84 -9.95
C ASP A 288 -7.80 23.32 -11.08
N LYS A 289 -8.45 24.47 -10.91
CA LYS A 289 -9.56 24.96 -11.74
C LYS A 289 -9.18 25.19 -13.23
N GLY A 290 -7.91 24.95 -13.60
CA GLY A 290 -7.38 25.11 -14.95
C GLY A 290 -7.25 23.84 -15.77
N THR A 291 -7.38 22.64 -15.21
CA THR A 291 -7.20 21.39 -15.93
C THR A 291 -8.54 20.87 -16.42
N LEU A 292 -8.94 21.22 -17.64
CA LEU A 292 -10.06 20.60 -18.33
C LEU A 292 -9.70 19.14 -18.64
N TYR A 293 -10.32 18.21 -17.91
CA TYR A 293 -10.23 16.77 -18.14
C TYR A 293 -10.88 16.42 -19.49
N THR A 294 -10.08 16.24 -20.49
CA THR A 294 -10.58 15.82 -21.79
C THR A 294 -10.18 14.37 -22.05
N PHE A 295 -11.11 13.58 -22.59
CA PHE A 295 -10.81 12.26 -23.14
C PHE A 295 -9.63 12.28 -24.13
N ALA A 296 -9.34 13.42 -24.72
CA ALA A 296 -8.16 13.66 -25.55
C ALA A 296 -6.83 13.43 -24.81
N GLY A 297 -6.78 13.55 -23.47
CA GLY A 297 -5.59 13.21 -22.69
C GLY A 297 -5.25 11.71 -22.75
N ILE A 298 -6.24 10.83 -22.82
CA ILE A 298 -6.06 9.37 -22.88
C ILE A 298 -5.30 8.94 -24.15
N THR A 299 -5.54 9.63 -25.28
CA THR A 299 -4.88 9.33 -26.56
C THR A 299 -3.42 9.80 -26.61
N ARG A 300 -3.00 10.69 -25.70
CA ARG A 300 -1.64 11.20 -25.60
C ARG A 300 -0.73 10.38 -24.69
N ILE A 301 -1.30 9.43 -23.95
CA ILE A 301 -0.53 8.60 -23.03
C ILE A 301 0.31 7.60 -23.82
N ASN A 302 1.59 7.52 -23.50
CA ASN A 302 2.42 6.40 -23.92
C ASN A 302 2.10 5.17 -23.05
N TRP A 303 1.10 4.40 -23.47
CA TRP A 303 0.58 3.25 -22.72
C TRP A 303 1.64 2.18 -22.43
N LEU A 304 2.59 1.94 -23.31
CA LEU A 304 3.66 0.98 -23.07
C LEU A 304 4.55 1.42 -21.90
N SER A 305 4.92 2.70 -21.89
CA SER A 305 5.68 3.27 -20.77
C SER A 305 4.90 3.27 -19.48
N ALA A 306 3.61 3.65 -19.53
CA ALA A 306 2.73 3.67 -18.36
C ALA A 306 2.58 2.28 -17.74
N LEU A 307 2.36 1.25 -18.57
CA LEU A 307 2.25 -0.15 -18.13
C LEU A 307 3.57 -0.68 -17.56
N ASP A 308 4.71 -0.30 -18.13
CA ASP A 308 6.04 -0.69 -17.63
C ASP A 308 6.29 -0.08 -16.23
N VAL A 309 5.96 1.19 -16.04
CA VAL A 309 6.06 1.87 -14.73
C VAL A 309 5.11 1.26 -13.71
N GLU A 310 3.87 0.98 -14.12
CA GLU A 310 2.87 0.34 -13.25
C GLU A 310 3.31 -1.05 -12.80
N ALA A 311 3.75 -1.91 -13.74
CA ALA A 311 4.24 -3.24 -13.43
C ALA A 311 5.46 -3.20 -12.49
N LYS A 312 6.44 -2.36 -12.78
CA LYS A 312 7.65 -2.20 -11.95
C LYS A 312 7.30 -1.74 -10.55
N SER A 313 6.50 -0.69 -10.43
CA SER A 313 6.13 -0.13 -9.13
C SER A 313 5.17 -1.03 -8.32
N PHE A 314 4.40 -1.90 -8.97
CA PHE A 314 3.67 -2.98 -8.31
C PHE A 314 4.59 -4.09 -7.80
N ILE A 315 5.60 -4.50 -8.56
CA ILE A 315 6.52 -5.58 -8.20
C ILE A 315 7.44 -5.14 -7.07
N TRP A 316 8.18 -4.07 -7.27
CA TRP A 316 9.13 -3.53 -6.28
C TRP A 316 9.40 -2.06 -6.54
N PHE A 317 9.35 -1.29 -5.48
CA PHE A 317 9.55 0.14 -5.51
C PHE A 317 10.05 0.65 -4.15
N GLY A 318 11.20 1.30 -4.13
CA GLY A 318 11.89 1.65 -2.90
C GLY A 318 11.47 3.00 -2.33
N GLY A 319 10.29 3.08 -1.73
CA GLY A 319 9.83 4.25 -0.97
C GLY A 319 9.59 5.50 -1.83
N TRP A 320 9.46 6.65 -1.20
CA TRP A 320 9.25 7.95 -1.85
C TRP A 320 10.52 8.50 -2.54
N SER A 321 11.66 7.87 -2.29
CA SER A 321 12.87 8.11 -3.08
C SER A 321 12.79 7.53 -4.49
N PHE A 322 11.71 6.84 -4.84
CA PHE A 322 11.51 6.22 -6.15
C PHE A 322 12.68 5.35 -6.59
N LEU A 323 13.26 4.58 -5.63
CA LEU A 323 14.33 3.64 -5.94
C LEU A 323 13.80 2.54 -6.84
N THR A 324 14.59 2.17 -7.83
CA THR A 324 14.26 1.10 -8.79
C THR A 324 15.39 0.10 -8.89
N LEU A 325 15.05 -1.12 -9.31
CA LEU A 325 16.01 -2.15 -9.66
C LEU A 325 16.41 -2.02 -11.13
N LYS A 326 17.42 -2.79 -11.56
CA LYS A 326 17.74 -2.88 -12.98
C LYS A 326 16.57 -3.45 -13.76
N SER A 327 16.23 -2.86 -14.90
CA SER A 327 15.01 -3.21 -15.69
C SER A 327 14.87 -4.70 -15.98
N TRP A 328 15.95 -5.43 -16.24
CA TRP A 328 15.91 -6.87 -16.52
C TRP A 328 15.40 -7.70 -15.33
N MET A 329 15.57 -7.22 -14.09
CA MET A 329 15.11 -7.93 -12.89
C MET A 329 13.58 -7.99 -12.81
N TYR A 330 12.89 -7.00 -13.34
CA TYR A 330 11.43 -6.99 -13.41
C TYR A 330 10.89 -7.94 -14.49
N ARG A 331 11.68 -8.22 -15.55
CA ARG A 331 11.21 -9.03 -16.69
C ARG A 331 10.84 -10.46 -16.32
N VAL A 332 11.42 -11.03 -15.26
CA VAL A 332 11.06 -12.38 -14.80
C VAL A 332 9.64 -12.43 -14.23
N PRO A 333 9.26 -11.64 -13.20
CA PRO A 333 7.89 -11.63 -12.72
C PRO A 333 6.89 -11.13 -13.77
N GLU A 334 7.24 -10.17 -14.63
CA GLU A 334 6.39 -9.72 -15.75
C GLU A 334 6.11 -10.85 -16.75
N ALA A 335 7.13 -11.59 -17.18
CA ALA A 335 6.96 -12.75 -18.06
C ALA A 335 6.05 -13.81 -17.43
N LEU A 336 6.24 -14.09 -16.12
CA LEU A 336 5.38 -15.02 -15.41
C LEU A 336 3.93 -14.52 -15.33
N ALA A 337 3.70 -13.21 -15.17
CA ALA A 337 2.36 -12.63 -15.22
C ALA A 337 1.71 -12.78 -16.61
N ILE A 338 2.48 -12.59 -17.69
CA ILE A 338 2.01 -12.83 -19.08
C ILE A 338 1.68 -14.32 -19.27
N PHE A 339 2.52 -15.24 -18.80
CA PHE A 339 2.22 -16.68 -18.84
C PHE A 339 0.99 -17.05 -18.01
N ALA A 340 0.75 -16.35 -16.88
CA ALA A 340 -0.47 -16.51 -16.12
C ALA A 340 -1.71 -16.13 -16.94
N LEU A 341 -1.67 -14.98 -17.60
CA LEU A 341 -2.74 -14.53 -18.48
C LEU A 341 -3.00 -15.52 -19.62
N ALA A 342 -1.97 -15.98 -20.31
CA ALA A 342 -2.08 -17.02 -21.33
C ALA A 342 -2.67 -18.31 -20.75
N GLY A 343 -2.23 -18.75 -19.59
CA GLY A 343 -2.78 -19.92 -18.88
C GLY A 343 -4.25 -19.79 -18.54
N LEU A 344 -4.71 -18.60 -18.14
CA LEU A 344 -6.13 -18.32 -17.89
C LEU A 344 -6.96 -18.44 -19.17
N ILE A 345 -6.46 -17.89 -20.29
CA ILE A 345 -7.16 -17.93 -21.58
C ILE A 345 -7.24 -19.38 -22.11
N LEU A 346 -6.14 -20.12 -22.07
CA LEU A 346 -6.06 -21.47 -22.62
C LEU A 346 -6.79 -22.52 -21.78
N ARG A 347 -6.65 -22.47 -20.46
CA ARG A 347 -7.20 -23.49 -19.55
C ARG A 347 -8.66 -23.24 -19.17
N ARG A 348 -9.14 -21.99 -19.30
CA ARG A 348 -10.51 -21.56 -18.95
C ARG A 348 -11.01 -22.21 -17.67
N PRO A 349 -10.34 -22.02 -16.52
CA PRO A 349 -10.68 -22.77 -15.31
C PRO A 349 -12.16 -22.55 -14.95
N ALA A 350 -12.95 -23.62 -15.00
CA ALA A 350 -14.42 -23.56 -14.93
C ALA A 350 -14.94 -22.85 -13.67
N ARG A 351 -14.17 -22.84 -12.58
CA ARG A 351 -14.51 -22.12 -11.35
C ARG A 351 -14.31 -20.62 -11.45
N LEU A 352 -13.50 -20.12 -12.40
CA LEU A 352 -13.32 -18.69 -12.68
C LEU A 352 -14.26 -18.17 -13.79
N ALA A 353 -14.94 -19.06 -14.51
CA ALA A 353 -16.02 -18.66 -15.43
C ALA A 353 -17.33 -18.27 -14.70
N THR A 354 -17.34 -18.32 -13.38
CA THR A 354 -18.45 -17.95 -12.53
C THR A 354 -18.57 -16.42 -12.40
N PRO A 355 -19.70 -15.90 -11.90
CA PRO A 355 -19.91 -14.47 -11.66
C PRO A 355 -18.84 -13.79 -10.83
N TRP A 356 -18.09 -14.56 -10.02
CA TRP A 356 -16.97 -14.05 -9.25
C TRP A 356 -15.81 -13.57 -10.15
N ALA A 357 -15.49 -14.31 -11.20
CA ALA A 357 -14.50 -13.87 -12.19
C ALA A 357 -14.90 -12.58 -12.88
N VAL A 358 -16.20 -12.45 -13.19
CA VAL A 358 -16.73 -11.20 -13.78
C VAL A 358 -16.59 -10.04 -12.80
N THR A 359 -16.90 -10.25 -11.52
CA THR A 359 -16.70 -9.23 -10.49
C THR A 359 -15.22 -8.84 -10.39
N LEU A 360 -14.34 -9.81 -10.40
CA LEU A 360 -12.91 -9.59 -10.36
C LEU A 360 -12.40 -8.82 -11.59
N TRP A 361 -12.81 -9.23 -12.80
CA TRP A 361 -12.46 -8.52 -14.03
C TRP A 361 -13.04 -7.12 -14.05
N ALA A 362 -14.27 -6.92 -13.56
CA ALA A 362 -14.87 -5.61 -13.45
C ALA A 362 -14.11 -4.72 -12.46
N VAL A 363 -13.74 -5.24 -11.30
CA VAL A 363 -12.94 -4.50 -10.30
C VAL A 363 -11.59 -4.09 -10.90
N LEU A 364 -10.90 -5.01 -11.57
CA LEU A 364 -9.64 -4.69 -12.24
C LEU A 364 -9.81 -3.69 -13.36
N ALA A 365 -10.83 -3.85 -14.22
CA ALA A 365 -11.13 -2.90 -15.29
C ALA A 365 -11.44 -1.50 -14.77
N PHE A 366 -12.22 -1.39 -13.68
CA PHE A 366 -12.49 -0.10 -13.05
C PHE A 366 -11.25 0.49 -12.37
N ALA A 367 -10.42 -0.32 -11.71
CA ALA A 367 -9.14 0.14 -11.18
C ALA A 367 -8.25 0.70 -12.28
N TRP A 368 -8.14 -0.01 -13.41
CA TRP A 368 -7.43 0.46 -14.60
C TRP A 368 -8.05 1.71 -15.20
N GLY A 369 -9.38 1.80 -15.24
CA GLY A 369 -10.10 2.98 -15.68
C GLY A 369 -9.80 4.22 -14.85
N ILE A 370 -9.68 4.07 -13.52
CA ILE A 370 -9.26 5.15 -12.63
C ILE A 370 -7.81 5.55 -12.89
N LEU A 371 -6.90 4.59 -13.05
CA LEU A 371 -5.50 4.87 -13.37
C LEU A 371 -5.38 5.57 -14.72
N ALA A 372 -6.12 5.12 -15.74
CA ALA A 372 -6.21 5.77 -17.04
C ALA A 372 -6.75 7.20 -16.94
N TYR A 373 -7.75 7.40 -16.09
CA TYR A 373 -8.29 8.72 -15.79
C TYR A 373 -7.23 9.65 -15.17
N TYR A 374 -6.48 9.19 -14.17
CA TYR A 374 -5.38 9.98 -13.59
C TYR A 374 -4.28 10.29 -14.62
N ALA A 375 -3.92 9.33 -15.46
CA ALA A 375 -2.93 9.53 -16.51
C ALA A 375 -3.40 10.55 -17.55
N ALA A 376 -4.70 10.52 -17.92
CA ALA A 376 -5.30 11.50 -18.81
C ALA A 376 -5.25 12.94 -18.26
N GLN A 377 -5.12 13.08 -16.95
CA GLN A 377 -5.02 14.36 -16.25
C GLN A 377 -3.60 14.90 -16.14
N GLY A 378 -2.66 14.29 -16.84
CA GLY A 378 -1.26 14.72 -16.85
C GLY A 378 -0.45 14.23 -15.64
N VAL A 379 -0.98 13.32 -14.83
CA VAL A 379 -0.15 12.57 -13.88
C VAL A 379 0.72 11.63 -14.73
N PRO A 380 2.02 11.91 -14.88
CA PRO A 380 2.85 11.27 -15.91
C PRO A 380 3.09 9.77 -15.64
N ASN A 381 2.77 9.31 -14.44
CA ASN A 381 3.03 7.97 -13.98
C ASN A 381 1.75 7.32 -13.46
N LEU A 382 1.52 6.07 -13.87
CA LEU A 382 0.50 5.18 -13.31
C LEU A 382 1.18 4.30 -12.25
N PRO A 383 1.16 4.69 -10.97
CA PRO A 383 1.86 3.92 -9.96
C PRO A 383 1.12 2.63 -9.63
N GLY A 384 1.82 1.50 -9.68
CA GLY A 384 1.26 0.17 -9.41
C GLY A 384 0.80 -0.03 -7.97
N TRP A 385 1.23 0.81 -7.02
CA TRP A 385 0.77 0.71 -5.62
C TRP A 385 -0.73 0.98 -5.45
N TYR A 386 -1.39 1.68 -6.35
CA TYR A 386 -2.85 1.81 -6.36
C TYR A 386 -3.59 0.49 -6.62
N LEU A 387 -2.89 -0.54 -7.10
CA LEU A 387 -3.46 -1.87 -7.33
C LEU A 387 -3.40 -2.80 -6.10
N TRP A 388 -2.70 -2.42 -5.02
CA TRP A 388 -2.59 -3.29 -3.83
C TRP A 388 -3.92 -3.66 -3.18
N PRO A 389 -4.96 -2.83 -3.16
CA PRO A 389 -6.29 -3.25 -2.71
C PRO A 389 -6.87 -4.44 -3.48
N PHE A 390 -6.39 -4.66 -4.71
CA PHE A 390 -6.82 -5.75 -5.59
C PHE A 390 -5.81 -6.91 -5.64
N ALA A 391 -4.71 -6.82 -4.92
CA ALA A 391 -3.65 -7.85 -4.90
C ALA A 391 -4.16 -9.24 -4.48
N PRO A 392 -5.11 -9.40 -3.54
CA PRO A 392 -5.71 -10.70 -3.24
C PRO A 392 -6.34 -11.35 -4.46
N ALA A 393 -7.04 -10.56 -5.26
CA ALA A 393 -7.67 -10.98 -6.49
C ALA A 393 -6.64 -11.34 -7.57
N LEU A 394 -5.63 -10.48 -7.76
CA LEU A 394 -4.51 -10.72 -8.67
C LEU A 394 -3.74 -11.98 -8.29
N GLY A 395 -3.46 -12.22 -7.02
CA GLY A 395 -2.81 -13.43 -6.53
C GLY A 395 -3.59 -14.71 -6.87
N ILE A 396 -4.91 -14.67 -6.77
CA ILE A 396 -5.78 -15.81 -7.16
C ILE A 396 -5.73 -16.03 -8.67
N LEU A 397 -5.80 -14.97 -9.49
CA LEU A 397 -5.70 -15.08 -10.95
C LEU A 397 -4.34 -15.60 -11.39
N LEU A 398 -3.25 -15.04 -10.89
CA LEU A 398 -1.89 -15.50 -11.17
C LEU A 398 -1.72 -16.97 -10.81
N THR A 399 -2.25 -17.38 -9.67
CA THR A 399 -2.23 -18.80 -9.24
C THR A 399 -3.05 -19.67 -10.18
N ALA A 400 -4.24 -19.25 -10.59
CA ALA A 400 -5.09 -20.02 -11.49
C ALA A 400 -4.46 -20.18 -12.89
N GLY A 401 -3.79 -19.14 -13.39
CA GLY A 401 -3.13 -19.14 -14.67
C GLY A 401 -1.82 -19.93 -14.69
N LEU A 402 -0.97 -19.78 -13.68
CA LEU A 402 0.32 -20.46 -13.57
C LEU A 402 0.22 -21.85 -12.96
N ALA A 403 -0.82 -22.12 -12.15
CA ALA A 403 -0.94 -23.31 -11.34
C ALA A 403 0.32 -23.51 -10.46
N ARG A 404 0.99 -24.66 -10.56
CA ARG A 404 2.24 -24.93 -9.81
C ARG A 404 3.39 -23.99 -10.18
N GLY A 405 3.39 -23.44 -11.40
CA GLY A 405 4.39 -22.45 -11.85
C GLY A 405 4.39 -21.15 -11.06
N ALA A 406 3.30 -20.82 -10.34
CA ALA A 406 3.25 -19.66 -9.44
C ALA A 406 4.29 -19.70 -8.30
N ARG A 407 4.84 -20.88 -7.97
CA ARG A 407 5.96 -21.01 -7.03
C ARG A 407 7.23 -20.34 -7.55
N LEU A 408 7.47 -20.35 -8.87
CA LEU A 408 8.60 -19.63 -9.48
C LEU A 408 8.46 -18.11 -9.30
N LEU A 409 7.23 -17.59 -9.40
CA LEU A 409 6.97 -16.17 -9.13
C LEU A 409 7.27 -15.83 -7.66
N ILE A 410 6.89 -16.70 -6.71
CA ILE A 410 7.20 -16.50 -5.29
C ILE A 410 8.70 -16.47 -5.03
N ILE A 411 9.46 -17.37 -5.65
CA ILE A 411 10.94 -17.39 -5.54
C ILE A 411 11.52 -16.12 -6.15
N ALA A 412 11.07 -15.72 -7.36
CA ALA A 412 11.56 -14.51 -8.02
C ALA A 412 11.31 -13.25 -7.16
N LEU A 413 10.10 -13.12 -6.58
CA LEU A 413 9.77 -12.00 -5.70
C LEU A 413 10.60 -12.01 -4.41
N ALA A 414 10.86 -13.18 -3.80
CA ALA A 414 11.74 -13.28 -2.64
C ALA A 414 13.16 -12.83 -2.94
N LEU A 415 13.73 -13.24 -4.09
CA LEU A 415 15.07 -12.84 -4.50
C LEU A 415 15.14 -11.32 -4.81
N LEU A 416 14.11 -10.78 -5.46
CA LEU A 416 14.01 -9.34 -5.70
C LEU A 416 13.96 -8.55 -4.39
N ASP A 417 13.20 -9.06 -3.42
CA ASP A 417 13.08 -8.43 -2.11
C ASP A 417 14.43 -8.37 -1.38
N LEU A 418 15.11 -9.51 -1.31
CA LEU A 418 16.42 -9.61 -0.68
C LEU A 418 17.45 -8.68 -1.32
N TYR A 419 17.47 -8.66 -2.65
CA TYR A 419 18.39 -7.80 -3.38
C TYR A 419 18.02 -6.31 -3.22
N GLY A 420 16.74 -5.97 -3.39
CA GLY A 420 16.28 -4.58 -3.35
C GLY A 420 16.52 -3.93 -2.00
N ALA A 421 16.17 -4.59 -0.91
CA ALA A 421 16.37 -4.03 0.43
C ALA A 421 17.85 -4.00 0.82
N ALA A 422 18.60 -5.10 0.59
CA ALA A 422 19.98 -5.22 1.06
C ALA A 422 21.01 -4.48 0.19
N ALA A 423 20.82 -4.47 -1.13
CA ALA A 423 21.78 -3.89 -2.06
C ALA A 423 21.44 -2.48 -2.53
N VAL A 424 20.15 -2.07 -2.47
CA VAL A 424 19.70 -0.77 -2.98
C VAL A 424 19.22 0.13 -1.85
N MET A 425 18.16 -0.25 -1.11
CA MET A 425 17.52 0.65 -0.13
C MET A 425 18.46 0.96 1.04
N ALA A 426 18.96 -0.05 1.74
CA ALA A 426 19.79 0.17 2.93
C ALA A 426 21.05 0.99 2.62
N PRO A 427 21.86 0.70 1.57
CA PRO A 427 23.00 1.54 1.23
C PRO A 427 22.63 2.96 0.79
N TYR A 428 21.50 3.15 0.10
CA TYR A 428 21.05 4.47 -0.30
C TYR A 428 20.64 5.33 0.90
N TYR A 429 19.80 4.81 1.79
CA TYR A 429 19.36 5.55 2.97
C TYR A 429 20.52 5.83 3.94
N ALA A 430 21.53 4.97 3.94
CA ALA A 430 22.78 5.19 4.68
C ALA A 430 23.73 6.18 3.99
N GLY A 431 23.38 6.75 2.84
CA GLY A 431 24.23 7.69 2.09
C GLY A 431 25.52 7.09 1.58
N LEU A 432 25.55 5.77 1.34
CA LEU A 432 26.73 5.06 0.84
C LEU A 432 26.73 4.91 -0.67
N LEU A 433 25.58 5.05 -1.30
CA LEU A 433 25.39 4.94 -2.74
C LEU A 433 24.51 6.06 -3.26
N PRO A 434 24.76 6.54 -4.48
CA PRO A 434 23.84 7.46 -5.14
C PRO A 434 22.54 6.75 -5.55
N HIS A 435 21.54 7.55 -5.89
CA HIS A 435 20.20 7.09 -6.30
C HIS A 435 20.27 6.02 -7.40
N ASN A 436 19.52 4.93 -7.22
CA ASN A 436 19.42 3.78 -8.15
C ASN A 436 20.73 3.02 -8.40
N HIS A 437 21.71 3.14 -7.51
CA HIS A 437 22.87 2.28 -7.49
C HIS A 437 22.69 1.11 -6.51
N ALA A 438 23.48 0.06 -6.69
CA ALA A 438 23.42 -1.14 -5.87
C ALA A 438 24.82 -1.58 -5.42
N GLY A 439 24.95 -1.98 -4.15
CA GLY A 439 26.22 -2.41 -3.59
C GLY A 439 26.04 -3.27 -2.33
N ILE A 440 25.88 -4.57 -2.52
CA ILE A 440 25.65 -5.52 -1.41
C ILE A 440 26.81 -5.52 -0.39
N ALA A 441 28.04 -5.28 -0.84
CA ALA A 441 29.22 -5.23 0.03
C ALA A 441 29.14 -4.09 1.07
N LEU A 442 28.31 -3.08 0.84
CA LEU A 442 28.11 -1.94 1.74
C LEU A 442 27.05 -2.22 2.82
N LEU A 443 26.37 -3.35 2.76
CA LEU A 443 25.30 -3.70 3.70
C LEU A 443 25.70 -3.63 5.18
N PRO A 444 26.86 -4.18 5.63
CA PRO A 444 27.25 -4.09 7.04
C PRO A 444 27.36 -2.64 7.52
N GLN A 445 27.99 -1.79 6.71
CA GLN A 445 28.12 -0.37 7.01
C GLN A 445 26.77 0.35 6.98
N ALA A 446 25.87 -0.02 6.04
CA ALA A 446 24.53 0.54 5.95
C ALA A 446 23.71 0.21 7.20
N LEU A 447 23.66 -1.03 7.64
CA LEU A 447 22.94 -1.45 8.84
C LEU A 447 23.45 -0.72 10.09
N THR A 448 24.77 -0.56 10.22
CA THR A 448 25.37 0.20 11.33
C THR A 448 24.95 1.66 11.31
N ARG A 449 24.98 2.33 10.15
CA ARG A 449 24.56 3.74 10.02
C ARG A 449 23.07 3.97 10.26
N LEU A 450 22.24 3.01 9.85
CA LEU A 450 20.80 3.06 10.05
C LEU A 450 20.34 2.52 11.41
N GLU A 451 21.30 2.11 12.25
CA GLU A 451 21.03 1.55 13.59
C GLU A 451 20.10 0.31 13.54
N ILE A 452 20.14 -0.44 12.42
CA ILE A 452 19.37 -1.67 12.27
C ILE A 452 20.20 -2.84 12.80
N GLY A 453 19.68 -3.49 13.85
CA GLY A 453 20.33 -4.65 14.44
C GLY A 453 20.38 -5.84 13.49
N TRP A 454 21.53 -6.57 13.49
CA TRP A 454 21.68 -7.79 12.68
C TRP A 454 20.59 -8.84 12.92
N LEU A 455 20.05 -8.93 14.13
CA LEU A 455 18.96 -9.87 14.42
C LEU A 455 17.68 -9.52 13.66
N VAL A 456 17.36 -8.23 13.52
CA VAL A 456 16.19 -7.77 12.76
C VAL A 456 16.37 -8.06 11.27
N PHE A 457 17.57 -7.77 10.75
CA PHE A 457 17.92 -8.08 9.36
C PHE A 457 17.88 -9.58 9.07
N LEU A 458 18.50 -10.42 9.91
CA LEU A 458 18.50 -11.87 9.74
C LEU A 458 17.09 -12.47 9.87
N ALA A 459 16.28 -11.97 10.81
CA ALA A 459 14.89 -12.39 10.93
C ALA A 459 14.11 -12.13 9.65
N TRP A 460 14.30 -10.96 9.02
CA TRP A 460 13.70 -10.64 7.73
C TRP A 460 14.20 -11.56 6.60
N VAL A 461 15.52 -11.84 6.51
CA VAL A 461 16.07 -12.78 5.52
C VAL A 461 15.45 -14.16 5.68
N VAL A 462 15.43 -14.67 6.92
CA VAL A 462 14.85 -15.99 7.23
C VAL A 462 13.35 -16.01 6.87
N ALA A 463 12.60 -14.99 7.25
CA ALA A 463 11.19 -14.89 6.94
C ALA A 463 10.92 -14.86 5.42
N THR A 464 11.74 -14.12 4.67
CA THR A 464 11.61 -14.02 3.20
C THR A 464 11.93 -15.35 2.52
N LEU A 465 12.95 -16.08 2.96
CA LEU A 465 13.34 -17.39 2.40
C LEU A 465 12.41 -18.53 2.86
N ALA A 466 11.86 -18.45 4.07
CA ALA A 466 10.94 -19.47 4.60
C ALA A 466 9.63 -19.58 3.79
N ILE A 467 9.14 -18.48 3.21
CA ILE A 467 7.90 -18.48 2.43
C ILE A 467 7.97 -19.42 1.21
N PRO A 468 8.93 -19.30 0.27
CA PRO A 468 9.05 -20.25 -0.84
C PRO A 468 9.38 -21.67 -0.37
N ILE A 469 10.24 -21.86 0.64
CA ILE A 469 10.61 -23.18 1.16
C ILE A 469 9.39 -23.93 1.68
N MET A 470 8.51 -23.27 2.42
CA MET A 470 7.29 -23.88 2.97
C MET A 470 6.34 -24.40 1.89
N LEU A 471 6.36 -23.81 0.68
CA LEU A 471 5.54 -24.28 -0.44
C LEU A 471 6.18 -25.45 -1.20
N LEU A 472 7.47 -25.67 -1.06
CA LEU A 472 8.19 -26.79 -1.66
C LEU A 472 8.06 -28.07 -0.81
N THR A 473 7.84 -27.95 0.49
CA THR A 473 7.64 -29.08 1.39
C THR A 473 6.22 -29.66 1.26
N PRO A 474 6.07 -30.98 1.12
CA PRO A 474 4.75 -31.62 1.17
C PRO A 474 4.02 -31.26 2.46
N ASP A 475 2.69 -31.30 2.41
CA ASP A 475 1.90 -31.14 3.64
C ASP A 475 2.07 -32.39 4.48
N PRO A 476 2.59 -32.31 5.72
CA PRO A 476 2.74 -33.51 6.58
C PRO A 476 1.41 -34.17 6.95
N LEU A 477 0.29 -33.54 6.61
CA LEU A 477 -1.07 -34.00 6.88
C LEU A 477 -1.87 -34.40 5.61
N SER A 478 -1.21 -34.44 4.42
CA SER A 478 -1.85 -34.85 3.16
C SER A 478 -1.61 -36.28 2.79
#